data_1e1b45ae2ccd576c60e12097a8308db2
#
_entry.id   1e1b45ae2ccd576c60e12097a8308db2
#
_cell.length_a   1.000
_cell.length_b   1.000
_cell.length_c   1.000
_cell.angle_alpha   90.00
_cell.angle_beta   90.00
_cell.angle_gamma   90.00
#
_symmetry.space_group_name_H-M   'P 1'
#
loop_
_entity.id
_entity.type
_entity.pdbx_description
1 polymer ?
#
loop_
_entity_poly.entity_id
_entity_poly.type
_entity_poly.pdbx_seq_one_letter_code
_entity_poly.pdbx_strand_id
1 'polypeptide(L)'
;MIDEEGEWEDKWDDKRDAVVMATLESFAASRSPVPTTSVSGNAYVPDHMTTRDIVDLLAPIVSLMPLEVSCYLIQHNYHLKTAEDGTLQWEIWRDMSTLF
;
A
#
# COMPACT_ATOMS: atom_id res chain seq x y z
N MET A 1 -12.95 35.66 -2.08
CA MET A 1 -13.92 34.81 -1.36
C MET A 1 -13.99 33.45 -1.94
N ILE A 2 -14.31 33.30 -3.21
CA ILE A 2 -14.25 31.99 -3.87
C ILE A 2 -12.85 31.40 -3.80
N ASP A 3 -11.84 32.26 -3.88
CA ASP A 3 -10.44 31.84 -3.80
C ASP A 3 -10.08 31.24 -2.44
N GLU A 4 -10.68 31.75 -1.37
CA GLU A 4 -10.45 31.20 -0.03
C GLU A 4 -11.03 29.79 0.12
N GLU A 5 -12.19 29.54 -0.48
CA GLU A 5 -12.79 28.20 -0.47
C GLU A 5 -11.94 27.25 -1.27
N GLY A 6 -11.41 27.67 -2.42
CA GLY A 6 -10.50 26.86 -3.22
C GLY A 6 -9.22 26.53 -2.47
N GLU A 7 -8.66 27.49 -1.75
CA GLU A 7 -7.47 27.25 -0.93
C GLU A 7 -7.73 26.23 0.18
N TRP A 8 -8.90 26.25 0.81
CA TRP A 8 -9.25 25.28 1.83
C TRP A 8 -9.36 23.87 1.27
N GLU A 9 -9.98 23.72 0.12
CA GLU A 9 -10.08 22.42 -0.53
C GLU A 9 -8.70 21.86 -0.89
N ASP A 10 -7.84 22.70 -1.47
CA ASP A 10 -6.48 22.30 -1.82
C ASP A 10 -5.70 21.86 -0.59
N LYS A 11 -5.83 22.54 0.53
CA LYS A 11 -5.14 22.17 1.77
C LYS A 11 -5.63 20.84 2.33
N TRP A 12 -6.93 20.56 2.24
CA TRP A 12 -7.48 19.29 2.69
C TRP A 12 -6.98 18.14 1.82
N ASP A 13 -7.00 18.33 0.52
CA ASP A 13 -6.53 17.34 -0.42
C ASP A 13 -5.03 17.05 -0.24
N ASP A 14 -4.23 18.09 -0.06
CA ASP A 14 -2.79 17.97 0.17
C ASP A 14 -2.50 17.17 1.46
N LYS A 15 -3.23 17.46 2.53
CA LYS A 15 -3.06 16.73 3.79
C LYS A 15 -3.44 15.27 3.67
N ARG A 16 -4.56 14.99 3.00
CA ARG A 16 -5.00 13.62 2.78
C ARG A 16 -3.98 12.88 1.93
N ASP A 17 -3.53 13.48 0.85
CA ASP A 17 -2.56 12.87 -0.04
C ASP A 17 -1.25 12.56 0.69
N ALA A 18 -0.79 13.46 1.56
CA ALA A 18 0.40 13.23 2.35
C ALA A 18 0.24 12.05 3.31
N VAL A 19 -0.91 11.93 3.97
CA VAL A 19 -1.20 10.80 4.87
C VAL A 19 -1.30 9.50 4.09
N VAL A 20 -2.00 9.51 2.95
CA VAL A 20 -2.13 8.34 2.09
C VAL A 20 -0.76 7.86 1.63
N MET A 21 0.07 8.78 1.14
CA MET A 21 1.40 8.43 0.65
C MET A 21 2.29 7.90 1.78
N ALA A 22 2.31 8.56 2.93
CA ALA A 22 3.09 8.11 4.07
C ALA A 22 2.65 6.72 4.56
N THR A 23 1.34 6.46 4.55
CA THR A 23 0.79 5.16 4.95
C THR A 23 1.20 4.07 3.98
N LEU A 24 1.10 4.32 2.68
CA LEU A 24 1.50 3.35 1.66
C LEU A 24 3.02 3.11 1.68
N GLU A 25 3.80 4.14 1.88
CA GLU A 25 5.26 4.00 2.01
C GLU A 25 5.63 3.18 3.25
N SER A 26 4.97 3.39 4.37
CA SER A 26 5.18 2.58 5.57
C SER A 26 4.79 1.12 5.34
N PHE A 27 3.68 0.89 4.65
CA PHE A 27 3.25 -0.45 4.27
C PHE A 27 4.32 -1.14 3.41
N ALA A 28 4.86 -0.43 2.43
CA ALA A 28 5.83 -0.99 1.49
C ALA A 28 7.24 -1.13 2.07
N ALA A 29 7.55 -0.41 3.14
CA ALA A 29 8.90 -0.37 3.72
C ALA A 29 9.39 -1.76 4.18
N SER A 30 8.48 -2.63 4.63
CA SER A 30 8.80 -3.99 5.08
C SER A 30 8.36 -5.05 4.06
N ARG A 31 8.08 -4.66 2.84
CA ARG A 31 7.56 -5.54 1.80
C ARG A 31 8.33 -5.36 0.51
N SER A 32 8.22 -6.37 -0.36
CA SER A 32 8.90 -6.36 -1.66
C SER A 32 7.99 -6.94 -2.73
N PRO A 33 8.08 -6.43 -3.98
CA PRO A 33 7.35 -7.01 -5.12
C PRO A 33 7.99 -8.31 -5.63
N VAL A 34 9.15 -8.67 -5.13
CA VAL A 34 9.88 -9.87 -5.53
C VAL A 34 10.45 -10.55 -4.29
N PRO A 35 10.72 -11.86 -4.35
CA PRO A 35 11.42 -12.54 -3.25
C PRO A 35 12.76 -11.89 -2.97
N THR A 36 13.05 -11.62 -1.71
CA THR A 36 14.29 -10.96 -1.31
C THR A 36 14.69 -11.38 0.10
N THR A 37 15.80 -10.84 0.57
CA THR A 37 16.34 -11.11 1.90
C THR A 37 16.50 -9.79 2.65
N SER A 38 16.25 -9.82 3.95
CA SER A 38 16.45 -8.65 4.81
C SER A 38 17.93 -8.38 5.02
N VAL A 39 18.24 -7.20 5.58
CA VAL A 39 19.62 -6.83 5.92
C VAL A 39 20.25 -7.83 6.88
N SER A 40 19.45 -8.43 7.75
CA SER A 40 19.91 -9.46 8.71
C SER A 40 20.04 -10.86 8.09
N GLY A 41 19.76 -11.01 6.80
CA GLY A 41 19.91 -12.27 6.09
C GLY A 41 18.69 -13.17 6.10
N ASN A 42 17.58 -12.76 6.67
CA ASN A 42 16.34 -13.54 6.70
C ASN A 42 15.56 -13.37 5.41
N ALA A 43 15.13 -14.46 4.79
CA ALA A 43 14.32 -14.42 3.59
C ALA A 43 12.94 -13.83 3.90
N TYR A 44 12.45 -12.99 3.00
CA TYR A 44 11.07 -12.52 3.06
C TYR A 44 10.13 -13.69 2.75
N VAL A 45 8.96 -13.66 3.37
CA VAL A 45 7.96 -14.72 3.17
C VAL A 45 6.81 -14.20 2.30
N PRO A 46 6.17 -15.09 1.53
CA PRO A 46 4.99 -14.70 0.76
C PRO A 46 3.88 -14.18 1.68
N ASP A 47 3.31 -13.05 1.30
CA ASP A 47 2.19 -12.42 2.02
C ASP A 47 1.27 -11.77 0.99
N HIS A 48 0.79 -12.59 0.07
CA HIS A 48 -0.03 -12.10 -1.05
C HIS A 48 -1.39 -11.63 -0.56
N MET A 49 -1.83 -10.50 -1.06
CA MET A 49 -3.05 -9.83 -0.60
C MET A 49 -3.85 -9.29 -1.76
N THR A 50 -5.17 -9.26 -1.60
CA THR A 50 -6.04 -8.54 -2.53
C THR A 50 -5.93 -7.03 -2.25
N THR A 51 -6.38 -6.21 -3.20
CA THR A 51 -6.47 -4.76 -2.97
C THR A 51 -7.35 -4.47 -1.75
N ARG A 52 -8.46 -5.19 -1.60
CA ARG A 52 -9.36 -5.02 -0.47
C ARG A 52 -8.68 -5.35 0.86
N ASP A 53 -7.90 -6.41 0.89
CA ASP A 53 -7.16 -6.77 2.10
C ASP A 53 -6.24 -5.64 2.55
N ILE A 54 -5.60 -4.98 1.62
CA ILE A 54 -4.71 -3.85 1.90
C ILE A 54 -5.52 -2.65 2.41
N VAL A 55 -6.63 -2.34 1.75
CA VAL A 55 -7.53 -1.26 2.19
C VAL A 55 -7.99 -1.52 3.63
N ASP A 56 -8.41 -2.74 3.93
CA ASP A 56 -8.89 -3.11 5.26
C ASP A 56 -7.77 -3.08 6.30
N LEU A 57 -6.57 -3.53 5.94
CA LEU A 57 -5.41 -3.51 6.82
C LEU A 57 -5.04 -2.09 7.24
N LEU A 58 -5.12 -1.14 6.32
CA LEU A 58 -4.71 0.24 6.55
C LEU A 58 -5.86 1.15 6.99
N ALA A 59 -7.09 0.64 7.01
CA ALA A 59 -8.28 1.41 7.37
C ALA A 59 -8.19 2.11 8.74
N PRO A 60 -7.59 1.50 9.80
CA PRO A 60 -7.43 2.19 11.07
C PRO A 60 -6.54 3.43 11.01
N ILE A 61 -5.67 3.52 10.01
CA ILE A 61 -4.74 4.65 9.84
C ILE A 61 -5.35 5.69 8.92
N VAL A 62 -5.81 5.24 7.74
CA VAL A 62 -6.39 6.12 6.74
C VAL A 62 -7.37 5.33 5.86
N SER A 63 -8.47 5.96 5.49
CA SER A 63 -9.44 5.36 4.58
C SER A 63 -8.92 5.48 3.14
N LEU A 64 -8.54 4.35 2.56
CA LEU A 64 -7.99 4.28 1.20
C LEU A 64 -9.05 3.85 0.20
N MET A 65 -8.95 4.39 -1.01
CA MET A 65 -9.73 3.91 -2.15
C MET A 65 -8.95 2.79 -2.84
N PRO A 66 -9.63 1.74 -3.33
CA PRO A 66 -8.94 0.65 -4.03
C PRO A 66 -8.05 1.11 -5.16
N LEU A 67 -8.46 2.14 -5.91
CA LEU A 67 -7.66 2.70 -7.00
C LEU A 67 -6.36 3.31 -6.50
N GLU A 68 -6.37 3.97 -5.35
CA GLU A 68 -5.15 4.55 -4.76
C GLU A 68 -4.12 3.46 -4.45
N VAL A 69 -4.57 2.36 -3.86
CA VAL A 69 -3.71 1.21 -3.55
C VAL A 69 -3.17 0.59 -4.83
N SER A 70 -4.04 0.34 -5.79
CA SER A 70 -3.64 -0.30 -7.05
C SER A 70 -2.64 0.55 -7.83
N CYS A 71 -2.87 1.85 -7.92
CA CYS A 71 -1.95 2.75 -8.62
C CYS A 71 -0.58 2.77 -7.94
N TYR A 72 -0.56 2.85 -6.61
CA TYR A 72 0.71 2.83 -5.87
C TYR A 72 1.49 1.55 -6.13
N LEU A 73 0.82 0.40 -6.04
CA LEU A 73 1.48 -0.88 -6.22
C LEU A 73 2.02 -1.06 -7.64
N ILE A 74 1.26 -0.65 -8.65
CA ILE A 74 1.71 -0.71 -10.04
C ILE A 74 2.96 0.17 -10.23
N GLN A 75 2.96 1.37 -9.68
CA GLN A 75 4.10 2.28 -9.78
C GLN A 75 5.35 1.76 -9.07
N HIS A 76 5.18 0.88 -8.10
CA HIS A 76 6.29 0.29 -7.35
C HIS A 76 6.61 -1.14 -7.78
N ASN A 77 6.19 -1.51 -8.99
CA ASN A 77 6.53 -2.77 -9.64
C ASN A 77 5.91 -4.02 -9.01
N TYR A 78 4.84 -3.88 -8.27
CA TYR A 78 4.08 -5.02 -7.79
C TYR A 78 3.21 -5.57 -8.93
N HIS A 79 2.99 -6.87 -8.94
CA HIS A 79 2.23 -7.55 -9.98
C HIS A 79 1.06 -8.33 -9.39
N LEU A 80 -0.02 -8.40 -10.15
CA LEU A 80 -1.18 -9.23 -9.82
C LEU A 80 -0.95 -10.66 -10.28
N LYS A 81 -1.46 -11.60 -9.51
CA LYS A 81 -1.54 -13.00 -9.92
C LYS A 81 -2.90 -13.56 -9.54
N THR A 82 -3.30 -14.64 -10.22
CA THR A 82 -4.54 -15.35 -9.90
C THR A 82 -4.22 -16.47 -8.90
N ALA A 83 -4.90 -16.43 -7.75
CA ALA A 83 -4.78 -17.48 -6.75
C ALA A 83 -5.55 -18.73 -7.19
N GLU A 84 -5.34 -19.85 -6.47
CA GLU A 84 -5.99 -21.12 -6.79
C GLU A 84 -7.52 -21.03 -6.78
N ASP A 85 -8.06 -20.19 -5.91
CA ASP A 85 -9.50 -19.96 -5.80
C ASP A 85 -10.05 -18.99 -6.84
N GLY A 86 -9.21 -18.48 -7.75
CA GLY A 86 -9.61 -17.54 -8.80
C GLY A 86 -9.55 -16.08 -8.41
N THR A 87 -9.18 -15.76 -7.16
CA THR A 87 -9.05 -14.36 -6.73
C THR A 87 -7.78 -13.74 -7.30
N LEU A 88 -7.84 -12.43 -7.62
CA LEU A 88 -6.66 -11.68 -8.01
C LEU A 88 -5.98 -11.14 -6.76
N GLN A 89 -4.71 -11.46 -6.59
CA GLN A 89 -3.90 -11.03 -5.46
C GLN A 89 -2.64 -10.36 -5.96
N TRP A 90 -2.16 -9.37 -5.18
CA TRP A 90 -0.84 -8.79 -5.42
C TRP A 90 0.22 -9.75 -4.89
N GLU A 91 1.26 -9.97 -5.68
CA GLU A 91 2.42 -10.74 -5.24
C GLU A 91 3.25 -9.87 -4.31
N ILE A 92 3.27 -10.24 -3.03
CA ILE A 92 3.93 -9.47 -1.98
C ILE A 92 4.75 -10.42 -1.12
N TRP A 93 5.98 -10.02 -0.81
CA TRP A 93 6.83 -10.73 0.16
C TRP A 93 7.10 -9.78 1.32
N ARG A 94 7.06 -10.30 2.52
CA ARG A 94 7.14 -9.51 3.74
C ARG A 94 8.32 -9.94 4.59
N ASP A 95 8.99 -8.93 5.20
CA ASP A 95 10.01 -9.17 6.22
C ASP A 95 9.32 -9.58 7.52
N MET A 96 9.61 -10.79 7.98
CA MET A 96 9.03 -11.35 9.21
C MET A 96 9.52 -10.68 10.48
N SER A 97 10.59 -9.92 10.41
CA SER A 97 11.12 -9.21 11.57
C SER A 97 10.31 -7.96 11.92
N THR A 98 9.32 -7.58 11.09
CA THR A 98 8.47 -6.43 11.34
C THR A 98 7.08 -6.86 11.78
N LEU A 99 6.45 -6.02 12.60
CA LEU A 99 5.09 -6.27 13.10
C LEU A 99 4.02 -5.79 12.11
N PHE A 100 4.40 -5.07 11.10
CA PHE A 100 3.47 -4.45 10.15
C PHE A 100 3.54 -5.02 8.71
#